data_d436cd530b22565784c27051d183ea3c
#
_entry.id   d436cd530b22565784c27051d183ea3c
#
_cell.length_a   1.000
_cell.length_b   1.000
_cell.length_c   1.000
_cell.angle_alpha   90.00
_cell.angle_beta   90.00
_cell.angle_gamma   90.00
#
_symmetry.space_group_name_H-M   'P 1'
#
loop_
_entity.id
_entity.type
_entity.pdbx_description
1 polymer ?
#
loop_
_entity_poly.entity_id
_entity_poly.type
_entity_poly.pdbx_seq_one_letter_code
_entity_poly.pdbx_strand_id
1 'polypeptide(L)'
;MLVNATQEEELRVALVDGQRIYDLDIEVPSRESKKANVYKGRITRVEPSLEAAFVEYGAGRHGFLPLKEISRDYFKDVEKEDGDGGRPSIKDLVEQGQELIVQVEKEERGNKGAALTTFISLAGRFLVLMPNNPRAGGVSRRIEGEDREQVRQAMEQLKIPSGMGAIVRTAGVGRTTEELQWDLNNLVDIWHAIQEAAGNQPAPFLIYQESKAILRALRD
;
A
#
# COMPACT_ATOMS: atom_id res chain seq x y z
N MET A 1 20.42 -0.12 -15.42
CA MET A 1 19.03 0.03 -15.88
C MET A 1 19.01 0.17 -17.40
N LEU A 2 18.15 -0.56 -18.07
CA LEU A 2 17.89 -0.47 -19.51
C LEU A 2 16.46 0.00 -19.71
N VAL A 3 16.26 0.95 -20.64
CA VAL A 3 14.95 1.48 -20.97
C VAL A 3 14.73 1.33 -22.48
N ASN A 4 13.64 0.69 -22.85
CA ASN A 4 13.19 0.58 -24.24
C ASN A 4 11.85 1.30 -24.38
N ALA A 5 11.85 2.38 -25.16
CA ALA A 5 10.70 3.23 -25.50
C ALA A 5 10.56 3.38 -27.02
N THR A 6 10.98 2.36 -27.78
CA THR A 6 10.94 2.39 -29.25
C THR A 6 9.54 2.22 -29.82
N GLN A 7 8.61 1.68 -29.04
CA GLN A 7 7.21 1.51 -29.38
C GLN A 7 6.38 2.50 -28.56
N GLU A 8 5.49 3.26 -29.21
CA GLU A 8 4.61 4.21 -28.52
C GLU A 8 3.62 3.53 -27.58
N GLU A 9 3.31 2.27 -27.88
CA GLU A 9 2.34 1.48 -27.13
C GLU A 9 2.91 0.86 -25.86
N GLU A 10 4.25 0.85 -25.69
CA GLU A 10 4.87 0.09 -24.60
C GLU A 10 6.20 0.69 -24.16
N LEU A 11 6.34 0.89 -22.85
CA LEU A 11 7.60 1.25 -22.20
C LEU A 11 8.10 0.06 -21.38
N ARG A 12 9.30 -0.43 -21.69
CA ARG A 12 9.96 -1.51 -20.92
C ARG A 12 11.13 -0.95 -20.13
N VAL A 13 11.17 -1.25 -18.84
CA VAL A 13 12.26 -0.87 -17.96
C VAL A 13 12.81 -2.14 -17.31
N ALA A 14 14.09 -2.44 -17.57
CA ALA A 14 14.77 -3.59 -16.97
C ALA A 14 15.90 -3.14 -16.06
N LEU A 15 15.94 -3.69 -14.85
CA LEU A 15 17.06 -3.59 -13.95
C LEU A 15 17.96 -4.81 -14.16
N VAL A 16 19.23 -4.57 -14.46
CA VAL A 16 20.18 -5.64 -14.80
C VAL A 16 21.45 -5.51 -13.95
N ASP A 17 22.01 -6.67 -13.63
CA ASP A 17 23.34 -6.81 -13.08
C ASP A 17 24.18 -7.62 -14.07
N GLY A 18 25.14 -6.98 -14.74
CA GLY A 18 25.83 -7.53 -15.90
C GLY A 18 24.86 -7.95 -17.00
N GLN A 19 24.76 -9.26 -17.28
CA GLN A 19 23.86 -9.84 -18.29
C GLN A 19 22.59 -10.45 -17.67
N ARG A 20 22.40 -10.33 -16.36
CA ARG A 20 21.25 -10.92 -15.66
C ARG A 20 20.21 -9.84 -15.35
N ILE A 21 18.99 -10.05 -15.84
CA ILE A 21 17.83 -9.23 -15.46
C ILE A 21 17.36 -9.71 -14.08
N TYR A 22 17.23 -8.79 -13.12
CA TYR A 22 16.67 -9.10 -11.82
C TYR A 22 15.31 -8.43 -11.56
N ASP A 23 14.95 -7.43 -12.39
CA ASP A 23 13.60 -6.84 -12.40
C ASP A 23 13.24 -6.36 -13.80
N LEU A 24 11.97 -6.52 -14.18
CA LEU A 24 11.41 -6.08 -15.46
C LEU A 24 10.02 -5.50 -15.24
N ASP A 25 9.86 -4.25 -15.61
CA ASP A 25 8.57 -3.57 -15.60
C ASP A 25 8.17 -3.18 -17.03
N ILE A 26 6.90 -3.42 -17.36
CA ILE A 26 6.33 -3.11 -18.66
C ILE A 26 5.13 -2.20 -18.42
N GLU A 27 5.22 -0.98 -18.91
CA GLU A 27 4.14 0.00 -18.84
C GLU A 27 3.53 0.16 -20.23
N VAL A 28 2.20 0.06 -20.29
CA VAL A 28 1.41 0.31 -21.51
C VAL A 28 0.69 1.63 -21.30
N PRO A 29 1.09 2.72 -21.98
CA PRO A 29 0.51 4.07 -21.76
C PRO A 29 -1.00 4.14 -21.94
N SER A 30 -1.56 3.30 -22.81
CA SER A 30 -3.01 3.20 -23.00
C SER A 30 -3.76 2.49 -21.84
N ARG A 31 -3.01 1.86 -20.92
CA ARG A 31 -3.54 1.17 -19.76
C ARG A 31 -2.81 1.61 -18.51
N GLU A 32 -3.28 2.69 -17.90
CA GLU A 32 -2.73 3.14 -16.63
C GLU A 32 -2.84 2.04 -15.56
N SER A 33 -1.71 1.69 -14.95
CA SER A 33 -1.69 0.78 -13.83
C SER A 33 -2.33 1.46 -12.62
N LYS A 34 -3.28 0.78 -12.00
CA LYS A 34 -3.93 1.21 -10.75
C LYS A 34 -3.26 0.62 -9.52
N LYS A 35 -2.31 -0.31 -9.70
CA LYS A 35 -1.62 -0.98 -8.59
C LYS A 35 -0.93 0.04 -7.69
N ALA A 36 -1.09 -0.13 -6.39
CA ALA A 36 -0.59 0.75 -5.34
C ALA A 36 -1.21 2.17 -5.30
N ASN A 37 -2.09 2.53 -6.23
CA ASN A 37 -2.85 3.77 -6.13
C ASN A 37 -3.76 3.75 -4.90
N VAL A 38 -3.92 4.92 -4.26
CA VAL A 38 -4.76 5.10 -3.07
C VAL A 38 -6.00 5.91 -3.43
N TYR A 39 -7.14 5.41 -3.01
CA TYR A 39 -8.45 6.00 -3.29
C TYR A 39 -9.23 6.22 -2.00
N LYS A 40 -10.13 7.19 -2.00
CA LYS A 40 -11.26 7.19 -1.08
C LYS A 40 -12.37 6.37 -1.70
N GLY A 41 -12.76 5.27 -1.06
CA GLY A 41 -13.81 4.37 -1.51
C GLY A 41 -15.01 4.39 -0.57
N ARG A 42 -16.14 3.88 -1.07
CA ARG A 42 -17.39 3.71 -0.32
C ARG A 42 -17.83 2.27 -0.39
N ILE A 43 -18.16 1.67 0.75
CA ILE A 43 -18.72 0.33 0.81
C ILE A 43 -20.12 0.35 0.18
N THR A 44 -20.31 -0.41 -0.90
CA THR A 44 -21.61 -0.53 -1.58
C THR A 44 -22.40 -1.76 -1.14
N ARG A 45 -21.71 -2.80 -0.68
CA ARG A 45 -22.31 -4.04 -0.20
C ARG A 45 -21.37 -4.75 0.77
N VAL A 46 -21.93 -5.28 1.83
CA VAL A 46 -21.24 -6.21 2.74
C VAL A 46 -21.75 -7.61 2.45
N GLU A 47 -20.83 -8.57 2.29
CA GLU A 47 -21.13 -9.97 1.97
C GLU A 47 -20.59 -10.91 3.05
N PRO A 48 -21.39 -11.26 4.05
CA PRO A 48 -20.94 -12.08 5.17
C PRO A 48 -20.45 -13.47 4.77
N SER A 49 -21.05 -14.06 3.72
CA SER A 49 -20.66 -15.39 3.23
C SER A 49 -19.21 -15.44 2.71
N LEU A 50 -18.68 -14.30 2.30
CA LEU A 50 -17.31 -14.13 1.81
C LEU A 50 -16.39 -13.46 2.83
N GLU A 51 -16.90 -13.05 3.99
CA GLU A 51 -16.21 -12.20 4.96
C GLU A 51 -15.52 -11.02 4.26
N ALA A 52 -16.25 -10.31 3.37
CA ALA A 52 -15.72 -9.25 2.53
C ALA A 52 -16.75 -8.16 2.27
N ALA A 53 -16.28 -6.98 1.87
CA ALA A 53 -17.07 -5.88 1.36
C ALA A 53 -16.74 -5.60 -0.11
N PHE A 54 -17.70 -5.08 -0.84
CA PHE A 54 -17.52 -4.50 -2.16
C PHE A 54 -17.48 -2.99 -2.04
N VAL A 55 -16.46 -2.39 -2.69
CA VAL A 55 -16.15 -0.97 -2.54
C VAL A 55 -16.15 -0.30 -3.91
N GLU A 56 -16.92 0.78 -4.04
CA GLU A 56 -16.83 1.71 -5.14
C GLU A 56 -15.65 2.65 -4.86
N TYR A 57 -14.64 2.67 -5.75
CA TYR A 57 -13.43 3.46 -5.59
C TYR A 57 -13.09 4.34 -6.80
N GLY A 58 -14.04 4.51 -7.72
CA GLY A 58 -13.88 5.34 -8.91
C GLY A 58 -13.40 4.58 -10.15
N ALA A 59 -13.33 3.25 -10.09
CA ALA A 59 -13.11 2.41 -11.27
C ALA A 59 -14.43 1.87 -11.84
N GLY A 60 -14.38 1.32 -13.05
CA GLY A 60 -15.58 0.78 -13.71
C GLY A 60 -16.22 -0.43 -13.01
N ARG A 61 -15.50 -1.07 -12.10
CA ARG A 61 -15.97 -2.20 -11.28
C ARG A 61 -15.66 -1.96 -9.81
N HIS A 62 -16.52 -2.48 -8.94
CA HIS A 62 -16.28 -2.44 -7.51
C HIS A 62 -15.07 -3.31 -7.15
N GLY A 63 -14.26 -2.84 -6.19
CA GLY A 63 -13.17 -3.58 -5.62
C GLY A 63 -13.65 -4.56 -4.55
N PHE A 64 -12.88 -5.60 -4.32
CA PHE A 64 -13.09 -6.61 -3.30
C PHE A 64 -12.18 -6.35 -2.10
N LEU A 65 -12.78 -6.16 -0.93
CA LEU A 65 -12.10 -5.83 0.32
C LEU A 65 -12.41 -6.88 1.39
N PRO A 66 -11.53 -7.87 1.61
CA PRO A 66 -11.70 -8.88 2.66
C PRO A 66 -11.62 -8.28 4.06
N LEU A 67 -12.32 -8.85 5.03
CA LEU A 67 -12.30 -8.41 6.43
C LEU A 67 -10.87 -8.32 7.00
N LYS A 68 -10.01 -9.26 6.67
CA LYS A 68 -8.59 -9.27 7.11
C LYS A 68 -7.76 -8.10 6.56
N GLU A 69 -8.23 -7.45 5.51
CA GLU A 69 -7.61 -6.29 4.87
C GLU A 69 -8.24 -4.97 5.35
N ILE A 70 -9.14 -5.00 6.32
CA ILE A 70 -9.75 -3.82 6.93
C ILE A 70 -9.08 -3.54 8.28
N SER A 71 -8.48 -2.34 8.41
CA SER A 71 -7.94 -1.87 9.70
C SER A 71 -9.06 -1.74 10.72
N ARG A 72 -8.74 -2.05 11.97
CA ARG A 72 -9.68 -1.93 13.09
C ARG A 72 -10.17 -0.51 13.31
N ASP A 73 -9.44 0.49 12.83
CA ASP A 73 -9.84 1.90 12.90
C ASP A 73 -11.16 2.20 12.16
N TYR A 74 -11.53 1.32 11.22
CA TYR A 74 -12.78 1.38 10.47
C TYR A 74 -13.90 0.55 11.08
N PHE A 75 -13.63 -0.21 12.14
CA PHE A 75 -14.66 -1.04 12.77
C PHE A 75 -15.57 -0.19 13.64
N LYS A 76 -16.86 -0.51 13.60
CA LYS A 76 -17.82 0.03 14.55
C LYS A 76 -17.47 -0.46 15.96
N ASP A 77 -17.81 0.34 16.95
CA ASP A 77 -17.81 -0.12 18.33
C ASP A 77 -18.91 -1.19 18.50
N VAL A 78 -18.49 -2.42 18.52
CA VAL A 78 -19.39 -3.54 18.84
C VAL A 78 -19.44 -3.66 20.35
N GLU A 79 -20.55 -3.28 20.97
CA GLU A 79 -20.82 -3.66 22.34
C GLU A 79 -20.81 -5.18 22.40
N LYS A 80 -19.92 -5.75 23.22
CA LYS A 80 -19.93 -7.19 23.46
C LYS A 80 -21.21 -7.49 24.23
N GLU A 81 -22.21 -8.01 23.55
CA GLU A 81 -23.29 -8.69 24.24
C GLU A 81 -22.68 -9.89 24.97
N ASP A 82 -22.74 -9.85 26.29
CA ASP A 82 -22.32 -10.94 27.16
C ASP A 82 -23.13 -12.20 26.82
N GLY A 83 -22.56 -13.13 26.06
CA GLY A 83 -23.19 -14.42 25.88
C GLY A 83 -22.80 -15.28 24.67
N ASP A 84 -22.35 -14.71 23.56
CA ASP A 84 -21.97 -15.52 22.42
C ASP A 84 -20.49 -15.34 22.08
N GLY A 85 -19.67 -16.35 22.43
CA GLY A 85 -18.22 -16.37 22.21
C GLY A 85 -17.79 -16.45 20.74
N GLY A 86 -18.67 -16.09 19.78
CA GLY A 86 -18.39 -16.05 18.36
C GLY A 86 -17.50 -14.87 17.96
N ARG A 87 -16.65 -15.05 16.94
CA ARG A 87 -15.96 -13.92 16.29
C ARG A 87 -16.99 -13.07 15.58
N PRO A 88 -16.95 -11.72 15.76
CA PRO A 88 -17.87 -10.82 15.04
C PRO A 88 -17.72 -11.01 13.53
N SER A 89 -18.85 -11.10 12.83
CA SER A 89 -18.90 -11.16 11.38
C SER A 89 -18.61 -9.77 10.78
N ILE A 90 -18.21 -9.73 9.52
CA ILE A 90 -17.96 -8.46 8.83
C ILE A 90 -19.17 -7.50 8.87
N LYS A 91 -20.39 -8.01 8.84
CA LYS A 91 -21.63 -7.20 8.94
C LYS A 91 -21.77 -6.45 10.27
N ASP A 92 -21.16 -6.98 11.33
CA ASP A 92 -21.18 -6.38 12.66
C ASP A 92 -20.13 -5.27 12.80
N LEU A 93 -19.09 -5.33 11.97
CA LEU A 93 -17.90 -4.48 12.03
C LEU A 93 -17.94 -3.29 11.06
N VAL A 94 -18.55 -3.45 9.89
CA VAL A 94 -18.63 -2.39 8.88
C VAL A 94 -20.04 -2.30 8.30
N GLU A 95 -20.33 -1.17 7.63
CA GLU A 95 -21.66 -0.96 7.04
C GLU A 95 -21.61 -0.48 5.60
N GLN A 96 -22.73 -0.65 4.91
CA GLN A 96 -22.96 -0.06 3.60
C GLN A 96 -22.99 1.47 3.72
N GLY A 97 -22.36 2.17 2.77
CA GLY A 97 -22.24 3.62 2.75
C GLY A 97 -21.01 4.14 3.49
N GLN A 98 -20.34 3.33 4.30
CA GLN A 98 -19.12 3.72 5.01
C GLN A 98 -18.01 4.08 4.01
N GLU A 99 -17.36 5.22 4.26
CA GLU A 99 -16.21 5.68 3.48
C GLU A 99 -14.89 5.25 4.15
N LEU A 100 -13.91 4.89 3.34
CA LEU A 100 -12.61 4.44 3.82
C LEU A 100 -11.52 4.70 2.77
N ILE A 101 -10.27 4.83 3.25
CA ILE A 101 -9.10 4.93 2.38
C ILE A 101 -8.67 3.52 2.00
N VAL A 102 -8.56 3.25 0.71
CA VAL A 102 -8.15 1.94 0.17
C VAL A 102 -7.01 2.08 -0.81
N GLN A 103 -6.16 1.06 -0.83
CA GLN A 103 -5.09 0.90 -1.81
C GLN A 103 -5.38 -0.32 -2.68
N VAL A 104 -5.06 -0.22 -3.97
CA VAL A 104 -5.16 -1.35 -4.89
C VAL A 104 -3.97 -2.28 -4.70
N GLU A 105 -4.22 -3.46 -4.14
CA GLU A 105 -3.19 -4.52 -3.98
C GLU A 105 -2.98 -5.28 -5.29
N LYS A 106 -4.09 -5.64 -5.95
CA LYS A 106 -4.10 -6.33 -7.25
C LYS A 106 -5.14 -5.71 -8.16
N GLU A 107 -4.75 -5.49 -9.39
CA GLU A 107 -5.64 -4.96 -10.42
C GLU A 107 -6.75 -5.94 -10.82
N GLU A 108 -7.76 -5.40 -11.46
CA GLU A 108 -8.84 -6.18 -12.07
C GLU A 108 -8.27 -7.21 -13.05
N ARG A 109 -8.78 -8.43 -12.99
CA ARG A 109 -8.37 -9.49 -13.91
C ARG A 109 -9.58 -10.33 -14.35
N GLY A 110 -9.84 -10.36 -15.67
CA GLY A 110 -11.01 -11.07 -16.21
C GLY A 110 -12.30 -10.52 -15.62
N ASN A 111 -13.08 -11.36 -14.98
CA ASN A 111 -14.36 -10.98 -14.34
C ASN A 111 -14.23 -10.56 -12.87
N LYS A 112 -13.00 -10.58 -12.31
CA LYS A 112 -12.75 -10.21 -10.91
C LYS A 112 -12.41 -8.73 -10.81
N GLY A 113 -13.06 -8.02 -9.87
CA GLY A 113 -12.69 -6.66 -9.48
C GLY A 113 -11.32 -6.61 -8.80
N ALA A 114 -10.77 -5.40 -8.65
CA ALA A 114 -9.50 -5.20 -7.97
C ALA A 114 -9.55 -5.71 -6.52
N ALA A 115 -8.45 -6.27 -6.04
CA ALA A 115 -8.27 -6.55 -4.61
C ALA A 115 -7.80 -5.27 -3.91
N LEU A 116 -8.51 -4.90 -2.86
CA LEU A 116 -8.26 -3.70 -2.07
C LEU A 116 -7.78 -4.06 -0.68
N THR A 117 -7.05 -3.14 -0.06
CA THR A 117 -6.64 -3.17 1.34
C THR A 117 -6.76 -1.78 1.95
N THR A 118 -7.08 -1.69 3.23
CA THR A 118 -6.98 -0.45 4.00
C THR A 118 -5.61 -0.29 4.66
N PHE A 119 -4.78 -1.34 4.67
CA PHE A 119 -3.40 -1.28 5.15
C PHE A 119 -2.51 -0.64 4.08
N ILE A 120 -2.47 0.69 4.11
CA ILE A 120 -1.73 1.48 3.13
C ILE A 120 -0.23 1.20 3.26
N SER A 121 0.45 1.08 2.13
CA SER A 121 1.90 0.99 2.05
C SER A 121 2.44 2.02 1.06
N LEU A 122 3.31 2.91 1.53
CA LEU A 122 3.95 3.97 0.75
C LEU A 122 5.42 3.63 0.57
N ALA A 123 5.83 3.45 -0.69
CA ALA A 123 7.19 3.06 -1.02
C ALA A 123 8.07 4.30 -1.25
N GLY A 124 9.03 4.51 -0.35
CA GLY A 124 10.14 5.45 -0.51
C GLY A 124 11.32 4.82 -1.24
N ARG A 125 12.42 5.53 -1.25
CA ARG A 125 13.67 5.04 -1.82
C ARG A 125 14.30 3.94 -0.97
N PHE A 126 14.38 4.15 0.34
CA PHE A 126 15.05 3.26 1.29
C PHE A 126 14.08 2.52 2.20
N LEU A 127 12.87 3.04 2.36
CA LEU A 127 11.86 2.56 3.28
C LEU A 127 10.54 2.27 2.57
N VAL A 128 9.73 1.44 3.20
CA VAL A 128 8.28 1.37 2.97
C VAL A 128 7.60 1.74 4.27
N LEU A 129 6.75 2.77 4.25
CA LEU A 129 5.95 3.19 5.39
C LEU A 129 4.57 2.51 5.34
N MET A 130 4.14 1.98 6.47
CA MET A 130 2.78 1.45 6.69
C MET A 130 2.10 2.27 7.77
N PRO A 131 1.42 3.37 7.39
CA PRO A 131 1.00 4.39 8.33
C PRO A 131 -0.09 3.95 9.32
N ASN A 132 -0.84 2.91 9.00
CA ASN A 132 -1.91 2.38 9.85
C ASN A 132 -1.70 0.90 10.22
N ASN A 133 -0.44 0.46 10.25
CA ASN A 133 -0.08 -0.89 10.65
C ASN A 133 1.20 -0.91 11.52
N PRO A 134 1.09 -0.60 12.82
CA PRO A 134 2.24 -0.53 13.71
C PRO A 134 2.92 -1.88 13.96
N ARG A 135 2.25 -2.98 13.63
CA ARG A 135 2.82 -4.34 13.75
C ARG A 135 3.67 -4.72 12.54
N ALA A 136 3.49 -4.01 11.43
CA ALA A 136 4.32 -4.20 10.26
C ALA A 136 5.60 -3.40 10.43
N GLY A 137 6.74 -4.05 10.41
CA GLY A 137 8.02 -3.38 10.56
C GLY A 137 9.18 -4.34 10.47
N GLY A 138 10.37 -3.80 10.27
CA GLY A 138 11.58 -4.58 10.25
C GLY A 138 12.49 -4.31 9.06
N VAL A 139 13.23 -5.33 8.70
CA VAL A 139 14.23 -5.30 7.64
C VAL A 139 13.80 -6.26 6.53
N SER A 140 13.97 -5.85 5.28
CA SER A 140 13.68 -6.70 4.11
C SER A 140 14.27 -8.11 4.27
N ARG A 141 13.51 -9.13 3.89
CA ARG A 141 13.97 -10.54 3.95
C ARG A 141 15.14 -10.84 3.02
N ARG A 142 15.41 -9.97 2.05
CA ARG A 142 16.53 -10.09 1.11
C ARG A 142 17.85 -9.59 1.68
N ILE A 143 17.82 -8.91 2.83
CA ILE A 143 19.02 -8.43 3.52
C ILE A 143 19.43 -9.50 4.53
N GLU A 144 20.66 -9.97 4.46
CA GLU A 144 21.20 -11.07 5.27
C GLU A 144 22.52 -10.66 5.95
N GLY A 145 22.99 -11.50 6.87
CA GLY A 145 24.30 -11.35 7.49
C GLY A 145 24.50 -10.05 8.26
N GLU A 146 25.71 -9.49 8.15
CA GLU A 146 26.13 -8.26 8.83
C GLU A 146 25.32 -7.03 8.40
N ASP A 147 24.96 -6.95 7.11
CA ASP A 147 24.14 -5.87 6.58
C ASP A 147 22.79 -5.79 7.30
N ARG A 148 22.20 -6.96 7.58
CA ARG A 148 20.92 -7.03 8.29
C ARG A 148 21.02 -6.46 9.70
N GLU A 149 22.10 -6.76 10.41
CA GLU A 149 22.31 -6.28 11.77
C GLU A 149 22.57 -4.77 11.79
N GLN A 150 23.38 -4.25 10.86
CA GLN A 150 23.63 -2.82 10.72
C GLN A 150 22.34 -2.04 10.43
N VAL A 151 21.55 -2.52 9.48
CA VAL A 151 20.26 -1.90 9.13
C VAL A 151 19.29 -1.94 10.31
N ARG A 152 19.27 -3.01 11.08
CA ARG A 152 18.43 -3.12 12.27
C ARG A 152 18.81 -2.09 13.33
N GLN A 153 20.11 -1.91 13.61
CA GLN A 153 20.61 -0.89 14.53
C GLN A 153 20.26 0.53 14.07
N ALA A 154 20.40 0.81 12.75
CA ALA A 154 19.99 2.10 12.20
C ALA A 154 18.47 2.32 12.35
N MET A 155 17.66 1.27 12.16
CA MET A 155 16.21 1.33 12.29
C MET A 155 15.76 1.61 13.72
N GLU A 156 16.44 1.10 14.73
CA GLU A 156 16.16 1.35 16.15
C GLU A 156 16.35 2.84 16.52
N GLN A 157 17.13 3.59 15.76
CA GLN A 157 17.37 5.02 15.95
C GLN A 157 16.34 5.91 15.20
N LEU A 158 15.55 5.32 14.30
CA LEU A 158 14.54 6.08 13.54
C LEU A 158 13.38 6.51 14.43
N LYS A 159 12.96 7.75 14.23
CA LYS A 159 11.78 8.32 14.91
C LYS A 159 10.52 8.00 14.09
N ILE A 160 10.06 6.75 14.19
CA ILE A 160 8.81 6.33 13.53
C ILE A 160 7.63 6.85 14.37
N PRO A 161 6.66 7.57 13.78
CA PRO A 161 5.48 8.04 14.49
C PRO A 161 4.68 6.88 15.10
N SER A 162 4.03 7.15 16.24
CA SER A 162 3.17 6.17 16.91
C SER A 162 2.05 5.71 15.97
N GLY A 163 1.75 4.41 15.99
CA GLY A 163 0.73 3.81 15.12
C GLY A 163 1.21 3.45 13.71
N MET A 164 2.45 3.79 13.36
CA MET A 164 3.03 3.49 12.06
C MET A 164 4.07 2.36 12.13
N GLY A 165 4.20 1.61 11.04
CA GLY A 165 5.28 0.65 10.83
C GLY A 165 6.14 1.04 9.64
N ALA A 166 7.41 0.65 9.64
CA ALA A 166 8.31 0.86 8.51
C ALA A 166 9.16 -0.39 8.25
N ILE A 167 9.45 -0.64 6.98
CA ILE A 167 10.36 -1.71 6.53
C ILE A 167 11.50 -1.09 5.75
N VAL A 168 12.75 -1.39 6.14
CA VAL A 168 13.92 -0.99 5.36
C VAL A 168 14.07 -1.92 4.16
N ARG A 169 14.19 -1.30 2.97
CA ARG A 169 14.39 -1.97 1.68
C ARG A 169 15.86 -2.34 1.47
N THR A 170 16.15 -3.16 0.47
CA THR A 170 17.54 -3.51 0.07
C THR A 170 18.37 -2.27 -0.28
N ALA A 171 17.76 -1.25 -0.87
CA ALA A 171 18.40 0.02 -1.19
C ALA A 171 18.81 0.84 0.07
N GLY A 172 18.31 0.47 1.25
CA GLY A 172 18.68 1.09 2.52
C GLY A 172 19.94 0.52 3.17
N VAL A 173 20.53 -0.54 2.60
CA VAL A 173 21.82 -1.08 3.09
C VAL A 173 22.93 -0.05 2.91
N GLY A 174 23.72 0.15 3.97
CA GLY A 174 24.83 1.11 3.96
C GLY A 174 24.40 2.58 3.99
N ARG A 175 23.12 2.89 4.21
CA ARG A 175 22.63 4.26 4.38
C ARG A 175 22.77 4.72 5.83
N THR A 176 22.98 6.02 6.00
CA THR A 176 23.04 6.61 7.35
C THR A 176 21.64 6.71 7.95
N THR A 177 21.57 6.82 9.27
CA THR A 177 20.29 7.03 9.98
C THR A 177 19.60 8.33 9.50
N GLU A 178 20.37 9.37 9.18
CA GLU A 178 19.86 10.64 8.68
C GLU A 178 19.19 10.48 7.29
N GLU A 179 19.83 9.71 6.38
CA GLU A 179 19.26 9.43 5.06
C GLU A 179 17.93 8.64 5.17
N LEU A 180 17.91 7.64 6.06
CA LEU A 180 16.71 6.85 6.33
C LEU A 180 15.61 7.71 6.98
N GLN A 181 15.98 8.58 7.94
CA GLN A 181 15.03 9.48 8.59
C GLN A 181 14.44 10.50 7.62
N TRP A 182 15.25 11.00 6.68
CA TRP A 182 14.76 11.91 5.64
C TRP A 182 13.72 11.24 4.73
N ASP A 183 14.00 10.01 4.28
CA ASP A 183 13.05 9.23 3.47
C ASP A 183 11.75 8.94 4.24
N LEU A 184 11.87 8.59 5.53
CA LEU A 184 10.73 8.39 6.43
C LEU A 184 9.87 9.65 6.55
N ASN A 185 10.48 10.81 6.78
CA ASN A 185 9.77 12.07 6.92
C ASN A 185 8.97 12.42 5.66
N ASN A 186 9.58 12.24 4.48
CA ASN A 186 8.87 12.42 3.21
C ASN A 186 7.62 11.51 3.09
N LEU A 187 7.74 10.26 3.50
CA LEU A 187 6.62 9.32 3.45
C LEU A 187 5.52 9.69 4.45
N VAL A 188 5.88 10.20 5.61
CA VAL A 188 4.93 10.71 6.62
C VAL A 188 4.20 11.94 6.08
N ASP A 189 4.89 12.86 5.40
CA ASP A 189 4.29 14.04 4.79
C ASP A 189 3.31 13.64 3.67
N ILE A 190 3.66 12.66 2.83
CA ILE A 190 2.74 12.09 1.82
C ILE A 190 1.50 11.50 2.49
N TRP A 191 1.66 10.77 3.60
CA TRP A 191 0.53 10.20 4.32
C TRP A 191 -0.41 11.28 4.89
N HIS A 192 0.14 12.33 5.48
CA HIS A 192 -0.65 13.47 5.97
C HIS A 192 -1.43 14.15 4.83
N ALA A 193 -0.79 14.34 3.67
CA ALA A 193 -1.48 14.89 2.50
C ALA A 193 -2.61 13.98 1.99
N ILE A 194 -2.42 12.64 2.04
CA ILE A 194 -3.47 11.67 1.71
C ILE A 194 -4.65 11.79 2.68
N GLN A 195 -4.40 11.90 3.98
CA GLN A 195 -5.45 12.04 5.00
C GLN A 195 -6.21 13.36 4.84
N GLU A 196 -5.51 14.46 4.61
CA GLU A 196 -6.12 15.77 4.37
C GLU A 196 -7.00 15.74 3.11
N ALA A 197 -6.49 15.22 2.01
CA ALA A 197 -7.27 15.08 0.76
C ALA A 197 -8.52 14.21 0.97
N ALA A 198 -8.39 13.11 1.72
CA ALA A 198 -9.51 12.25 2.03
C ALA A 198 -10.60 12.94 2.86
N GLY A 199 -10.22 13.92 3.70
CA GLY A 199 -11.17 14.72 4.47
C GLY A 199 -11.96 15.74 3.64
N ASN A 200 -11.38 16.20 2.52
CA ASN A 200 -11.89 17.34 1.75
C ASN A 200 -12.96 16.97 0.70
N GLN A 201 -13.08 15.71 0.32
CA GLN A 201 -14.00 15.26 -0.73
C GLN A 201 -14.73 13.96 -0.36
N PRO A 202 -16.00 13.78 -0.77
CA PRO A 202 -16.70 12.51 -0.62
C PRO A 202 -16.14 11.43 -1.56
N ALA A 203 -16.29 10.14 -1.18
CA ALA A 203 -15.97 9.02 -2.05
C ALA A 203 -16.97 8.91 -3.23
N PRO A 204 -16.56 8.37 -4.39
CA PRO A 204 -15.24 7.80 -4.69
C PRO A 204 -14.32 8.78 -5.42
N PHE A 205 -13.01 8.80 -5.10
CA PHE A 205 -12.01 9.52 -5.90
C PHE A 205 -10.57 9.01 -5.68
N LEU A 206 -9.70 9.25 -6.66
CA LEU A 206 -8.26 8.97 -6.59
C LEU A 206 -7.58 10.04 -5.70
N ILE A 207 -6.93 9.60 -4.61
CA ILE A 207 -6.19 10.49 -3.72
C ILE A 207 -4.71 10.56 -4.10
N TYR A 208 -4.08 9.39 -4.32
CA TYR A 208 -2.65 9.29 -4.59
C TYR A 208 -2.40 8.27 -5.70
N GLN A 209 -1.61 8.67 -6.67
CA GLN A 209 -1.19 7.81 -7.77
C GLN A 209 0.26 7.37 -7.55
N GLU A 210 0.51 6.06 -7.58
CA GLU A 210 1.87 5.52 -7.52
C GLU A 210 2.66 5.93 -8.77
N SER A 211 3.96 6.09 -8.60
CA SER A 211 4.87 6.51 -9.65
C SER A 211 4.86 5.54 -10.84
N LYS A 212 5.05 6.06 -12.04
CA LYS A 212 5.20 5.28 -13.26
C LYS A 212 6.46 4.39 -13.21
N ALA A 213 6.50 3.36 -14.06
CA ALA A 213 7.54 2.35 -14.10
C ALA A 213 8.98 2.91 -14.08
N ILE A 214 9.22 3.94 -14.89
CA ILE A 214 10.56 4.55 -14.97
C ILE A 214 10.96 5.26 -13.67
N LEU A 215 10.01 5.95 -13.03
CA LEU A 215 10.28 6.63 -11.74
C LEU A 215 10.46 5.62 -10.61
N ARG A 216 9.69 4.51 -10.63
CA ARG A 216 9.89 3.41 -9.69
C ARG A 216 11.29 2.81 -9.84
N ALA A 217 11.72 2.52 -11.07
CA ALA A 217 13.04 1.96 -11.34
C ALA A 217 14.19 2.91 -10.98
N LEU A 218 13.98 4.24 -11.04
CA LEU A 218 14.96 5.23 -10.58
C LEU A 218 14.98 5.35 -9.04
N ARG A 219 13.86 5.08 -8.39
CA ARG A 219 13.74 5.03 -6.94
C ARG A 219 14.38 3.76 -6.36
N ASP A 220 14.16 2.60 -7.01
CA ASP A 220 14.59 1.26 -6.60
C ASP A 220 16.03 0.95 -7.01
#